data_4e7303d745550eabb8478df8487f46f7
#
_entry.id   4e7303d745550eabb8478df8487f46f7
#
_cell.length_a   1.000
_cell.length_b   1.000
_cell.length_c   1.000
_cell.angle_alpha   90.00
_cell.angle_beta   90.00
_cell.angle_gamma   90.00
#
_symmetry.space_group_name_H-M   'P 1'
#
loop_
_entity.id
_entity.type
_entity.pdbx_description
1 polymer ?
#
loop_
_entity_poly.entity_id
_entity_poly.type
_entity_poly.pdbx_seq_one_letter_code
_entity_poly.pdbx_strand_id
1 'polypeptide(L)'
;MTKIVWELPLSTISESNRNEHWSKSSKRHQQQQFFIRALFSRESGKIPMPCTITLTRLSTRMLDSEENLPMAFKWIKDEIGACLFPEKVVFYKNRRGRITANKGHADSDPRVTWKYSQEKSKKVGIRVEFEAEDSAVNL
;
A
#
# COMPACT_ATOMS: atom_id res chain seq x y z
N MET A 1 20.61 10.13 5.59
CA MET A 1 19.16 10.00 5.57
C MET A 1 18.74 8.99 4.50
N THR A 2 17.97 7.99 4.88
CA THR A 2 17.60 6.93 3.94
C THR A 2 16.22 7.16 3.39
N LYS A 3 16.15 7.26 2.06
CA LYS A 3 14.87 7.37 1.35
C LYS A 3 14.85 6.36 0.23
N ILE A 4 13.80 5.55 0.19
CA ILE A 4 13.59 4.54 -0.84
C ILE A 4 12.36 4.94 -1.63
N VAL A 5 12.46 4.96 -2.95
CA VAL A 5 11.36 5.35 -3.84
C VAL A 5 11.09 4.25 -4.84
N TRP A 6 9.85 3.81 -4.91
CA TRP A 6 9.37 2.87 -5.92
C TRP A 6 8.33 3.54 -6.80
N GLU A 7 8.41 3.34 -8.11
CA GLU A 7 7.36 3.73 -9.04
C GLU A 7 6.83 2.49 -9.73
N LEU A 8 5.52 2.34 -9.72
CA LEU A 8 4.84 1.14 -10.20
C LEU A 8 3.71 1.51 -11.16
N PRO A 9 3.53 0.76 -12.26
CA PRO A 9 2.46 1.01 -13.22
C PRO A 9 1.13 0.43 -12.75
N LEU A 10 0.73 0.74 -11.52
CA LEU A 10 -0.50 0.23 -10.92
C LEU A 10 -1.64 1.22 -11.04
N SER A 11 -2.80 0.72 -11.42
CA SER A 11 -4.03 1.47 -11.47
C SER A 11 -4.66 1.59 -10.08
N THR A 12 -5.19 2.75 -9.76
CA THR A 12 -5.89 3.00 -8.51
C THR A 12 -7.20 3.72 -8.77
N ILE A 13 -8.25 3.29 -8.09
CA ILE A 13 -9.55 3.98 -8.07
C ILE A 13 -10.03 4.03 -6.63
N SER A 14 -10.97 4.94 -6.34
CA SER A 14 -11.57 4.95 -5.01
C SER A 14 -12.36 3.66 -4.78
N GLU A 15 -11.94 2.85 -3.83
CA GLU A 15 -12.60 1.58 -3.54
C GLU A 15 -13.99 1.77 -2.91
N SER A 16 -14.24 2.94 -2.33
CA SER A 16 -15.53 3.25 -1.73
C SER A 16 -16.61 3.65 -2.75
N ASN A 17 -16.18 4.18 -3.90
CA ASN A 17 -17.09 4.71 -4.92
C ASN A 17 -17.12 3.92 -6.23
N ARG A 18 -16.52 2.74 -6.22
CA ARG A 18 -16.43 1.93 -7.44
C ARG A 18 -17.80 1.39 -7.84
N ASN A 19 -18.07 1.42 -9.15
CA ASN A 19 -19.23 0.80 -9.74
C ASN A 19 -18.76 -0.12 -10.87
N GLU A 20 -18.10 -1.21 -10.47
CA GLU A 20 -17.49 -2.15 -11.40
C GLU A 20 -17.83 -3.58 -11.03
N HIS A 21 -17.71 -4.48 -12.00
CA HIS A 21 -17.89 -5.90 -11.76
C HIS A 21 -16.79 -6.41 -10.82
N TRP A 22 -17.15 -7.35 -9.93
CA TRP A 22 -16.23 -7.92 -8.94
C TRP A 22 -14.97 -8.51 -9.57
N SER A 23 -15.04 -9.07 -10.79
CA SER A 23 -13.88 -9.65 -11.48
C SER A 23 -12.81 -8.61 -11.82
N LYS A 24 -13.21 -7.39 -12.20
CA LYS A 24 -12.27 -6.30 -12.44
C LYS A 24 -11.60 -5.85 -11.15
N SER A 25 -12.37 -5.74 -10.09
CA SER A 25 -11.89 -5.39 -8.76
C SER A 25 -10.88 -6.43 -8.28
N SER A 26 -11.18 -7.71 -8.41
CA SER A 26 -10.31 -8.80 -8.02
C SER A 26 -8.98 -8.78 -8.78
N LYS A 27 -9.02 -8.58 -10.11
CA LYS A 27 -7.81 -8.49 -10.93
C LYS A 27 -6.93 -7.32 -10.51
N ARG A 28 -7.53 -6.16 -10.24
CA ARG A 28 -6.78 -4.99 -9.79
C ARG A 28 -6.09 -5.25 -8.46
N HIS A 29 -6.81 -5.82 -7.50
CA HIS A 29 -6.25 -6.15 -6.18
C HIS A 29 -5.12 -7.17 -6.28
N GLN A 30 -5.27 -8.19 -7.12
CA GLN A 30 -4.23 -9.19 -7.34
C GLN A 30 -2.97 -8.59 -7.96
N GLN A 31 -3.11 -7.68 -8.93
CA GLN A 31 -1.97 -6.99 -9.52
C GLN A 31 -1.25 -6.12 -8.50
N GLN A 32 -2.01 -5.36 -7.71
CA GLN A 32 -1.44 -4.53 -6.66
C GLN A 32 -0.65 -5.37 -5.66
N GLN A 33 -1.23 -6.45 -5.20
CA GLN A 33 -0.57 -7.36 -4.26
C GLN A 33 0.69 -8.00 -4.86
N PHE A 34 0.61 -8.45 -6.09
CA PHE A 34 1.73 -9.09 -6.77
C PHE A 34 2.94 -8.15 -6.88
N PHE A 35 2.71 -6.93 -7.36
CA PHE A 35 3.81 -5.96 -7.53
C PHE A 35 4.43 -5.56 -6.21
N ILE A 36 3.61 -5.35 -5.18
CA ILE A 36 4.12 -4.99 -3.85
C ILE A 36 4.96 -6.12 -3.27
N ARG A 37 4.49 -7.36 -3.32
CA ARG A 37 5.23 -8.52 -2.82
C ARG A 37 6.56 -8.71 -3.56
N ALA A 38 6.54 -8.55 -4.89
CA ALA A 38 7.76 -8.69 -5.69
C ALA A 38 8.81 -7.67 -5.31
N LEU A 39 8.42 -6.44 -5.03
CA LEU A 39 9.35 -5.39 -4.60
C LEU A 39 9.92 -5.66 -3.21
N PHE A 40 9.09 -6.06 -2.26
CA PHE A 40 9.57 -6.42 -0.93
C PHE A 40 10.51 -7.61 -0.94
N SER A 41 10.28 -8.57 -1.82
CA SER A 41 11.17 -9.72 -2.03
C SER A 41 12.59 -9.28 -2.42
N ARG A 42 12.70 -8.19 -3.20
CA ARG A 42 13.98 -7.66 -3.67
C ARG A 42 14.62 -6.67 -2.69
N GLU A 43 13.81 -5.90 -1.99
CA GLU A 43 14.24 -4.76 -1.17
C GLU A 43 14.10 -4.98 0.34
N SER A 44 13.66 -6.17 0.75
CA SER A 44 13.47 -6.46 2.18
C SER A 44 14.77 -6.26 2.96
N GLY A 45 14.64 -5.71 4.16
CA GLY A 45 15.79 -5.41 5.01
C GLY A 45 16.38 -4.02 4.78
N LYS A 46 16.00 -3.33 3.72
CA LYS A 46 16.49 -1.98 3.42
C LYS A 46 15.60 -0.86 3.93
N ILE A 47 14.40 -1.19 4.38
CA ILE A 47 13.41 -0.19 4.79
C ILE A 47 13.66 0.22 6.23
N PRO A 48 13.91 1.52 6.48
CA PRO A 48 14.18 2.00 7.83
C PRO A 48 12.93 1.98 8.70
N MET A 49 13.11 1.81 10.01
CA MET A 49 12.03 1.89 10.99
C MET A 49 12.48 2.70 12.20
N PRO A 50 11.63 3.56 12.75
CA PRO A 50 10.32 3.96 12.22
C PRO A 50 10.44 4.78 10.94
N CYS A 51 9.40 4.76 10.13
CA CYS A 51 9.43 5.47 8.85
C CYS A 51 8.09 6.14 8.53
N THR A 52 8.16 7.10 7.60
CA THR A 52 6.98 7.66 6.96
C THR A 52 6.87 7.06 5.56
N ILE A 53 5.69 6.54 5.24
CA ILE A 53 5.40 6.00 3.91
C ILE A 53 4.44 6.96 3.22
N THR A 54 4.88 7.54 2.11
CA THR A 54 4.05 8.42 1.29
C THR A 54 3.59 7.67 0.05
N LEU A 55 2.29 7.60 -0.13
CA LEU A 55 1.65 6.96 -1.28
C LEU A 55 1.14 8.05 -2.21
N THR A 56 1.72 8.15 -3.40
CA THR A 56 1.35 9.17 -4.39
C THR A 56 0.67 8.52 -5.57
N ARG A 57 -0.52 8.99 -5.89
CA ARG A 57 -1.28 8.55 -7.05
C ARG A 57 -0.89 9.39 -8.26
N LEU A 58 -0.48 8.72 -9.33
CA LEU A 58 -0.13 9.35 -10.61
C LEU A 58 -1.26 9.05 -11.59
N SER A 59 -1.95 10.09 -12.05
CA SER A 59 -3.08 9.92 -12.95
C SER A 59 -3.40 11.21 -13.70
N THR A 60 -4.14 11.08 -14.79
CA THR A 60 -4.60 12.24 -15.56
C THR A 60 -5.70 13.00 -14.83
N ARG A 61 -6.39 12.38 -13.89
CA ARG A 61 -7.46 12.98 -13.10
C ARG A 61 -7.17 12.92 -11.62
N MET A 62 -7.57 13.96 -10.92
CA MET A 62 -7.41 14.04 -9.47
C MET A 62 -8.63 13.49 -8.75
N LEU A 63 -8.41 12.85 -7.61
CA LEU A 63 -9.47 12.39 -6.71
C LEU A 63 -9.67 13.39 -5.58
N ASP A 64 -10.84 13.31 -4.94
CA ASP A 64 -11.07 14.00 -3.68
C ASP A 64 -10.09 13.44 -2.63
N SER A 65 -9.28 14.32 -2.05
CA SER A 65 -8.20 13.91 -1.16
C SER A 65 -8.66 13.48 0.24
N GLU A 66 -9.84 13.92 0.69
CA GLU A 66 -10.30 13.62 2.04
C GLU A 66 -10.80 12.19 2.19
N GLU A 67 -11.56 11.70 1.22
CA GLU A 67 -12.14 10.35 1.29
C GLU A 67 -11.58 9.42 0.24
N ASN A 68 -11.55 9.86 -1.01
CA ASN A 68 -11.28 8.98 -2.15
C ASN A 68 -9.80 8.65 -2.31
N LEU A 69 -8.90 9.57 -1.97
CA LEU A 69 -7.47 9.32 -2.13
C LEU A 69 -6.98 8.21 -1.19
N PRO A 70 -7.25 8.24 0.12
CA PRO A 70 -6.87 7.11 0.99
C PRO A 70 -7.53 5.80 0.57
N MET A 71 -8.78 5.83 0.14
CA MET A 71 -9.50 4.62 -0.29
C MET A 71 -8.93 4.01 -1.56
N ALA A 72 -8.32 4.81 -2.42
CA ALA A 72 -7.65 4.31 -3.62
C ALA A 72 -6.43 3.44 -3.27
N PHE A 73 -5.84 3.65 -2.11
CA PHE A 73 -4.65 2.92 -1.65
C PHE A 73 -4.96 1.82 -0.63
N LYS A 74 -6.22 1.55 -0.34
CA LYS A 74 -6.58 0.59 0.70
C LYS A 74 -5.86 -0.76 0.59
N TRP A 75 -5.92 -1.39 -0.57
CA TRP A 75 -5.33 -2.72 -0.78
C TRP A 75 -3.81 -2.67 -0.86
N ILE A 76 -3.27 -1.58 -1.41
CA ILE A 76 -1.83 -1.36 -1.48
C ILE A 76 -1.26 -1.18 -0.07
N LYS A 77 -1.91 -0.36 0.74
CA LYS A 77 -1.52 -0.12 2.13
C LYS A 77 -1.55 -1.41 2.94
N ASP A 78 -2.63 -2.19 2.81
CA ASP A 78 -2.76 -3.48 3.51
C ASP A 78 -1.63 -4.42 3.14
N GLU A 79 -1.27 -4.51 1.87
CA GLU A 79 -0.20 -5.41 1.41
C GLU A 79 1.17 -4.93 1.88
N ILE A 80 1.44 -3.63 1.84
CA ILE A 80 2.69 -3.07 2.34
C ILE A 80 2.84 -3.38 3.84
N GLY A 81 1.77 -3.15 4.61
CA GLY A 81 1.77 -3.45 6.03
C GLY A 81 2.04 -4.93 6.31
N ALA A 82 1.41 -5.82 5.56
CA ALA A 82 1.61 -7.27 5.71
C ALA A 82 3.05 -7.68 5.38
N CYS A 83 3.66 -7.05 4.38
CA CYS A 83 5.05 -7.33 4.01
C CYS A 83 6.05 -6.80 5.04
N LEU A 84 5.77 -5.64 5.63
CA LEU A 84 6.64 -5.05 6.66
C LEU A 84 6.52 -5.79 7.99
N PHE A 85 5.32 -6.21 8.35
CA PHE A 85 5.03 -6.81 9.65
C PHE A 85 4.27 -8.14 9.47
N PRO A 86 4.92 -9.16 8.89
CA PRO A 86 4.25 -10.44 8.62
C PRO A 86 3.77 -11.13 9.89
N GLU A 87 4.38 -10.86 11.03
CA GLU A 87 3.97 -11.42 12.33
C GLU A 87 2.58 -10.92 12.79
N LYS A 88 2.08 -9.83 12.20
CA LYS A 88 0.75 -9.29 12.52
C LYS A 88 -0.36 -9.81 11.62
N VAL A 89 0.00 -10.59 10.61
CA VAL A 89 -0.98 -11.20 9.71
C VAL A 89 -1.55 -12.45 10.38
N VAL A 90 -2.87 -12.52 10.49
CA VAL A 90 -3.58 -13.65 11.12
C VAL A 90 -4.21 -14.50 10.04
N PHE A 91 -3.97 -15.80 10.10
CA PHE A 91 -4.57 -16.77 9.17
C PHE A 91 -5.74 -17.48 9.86
N TYR A 92 -6.83 -17.68 9.13
CA TYR A 92 -7.99 -18.34 9.65
C TYR A 92 -8.69 -19.17 8.55
N LYS A 93 -9.48 -20.16 8.97
CA LYS A 93 -10.32 -20.93 8.05
C LYS A 93 -11.65 -20.21 7.85
N ASN A 94 -12.00 -19.93 6.60
CA ASN A 94 -13.31 -19.38 6.29
C ASN A 94 -14.39 -20.47 6.27
N ARG A 95 -15.64 -20.09 6.02
CA ARG A 95 -16.76 -21.04 5.99
C ARG A 95 -16.62 -22.16 4.98
N ARG A 96 -15.83 -21.93 3.91
CA ARG A 96 -15.58 -22.93 2.87
C ARG A 96 -14.37 -23.81 3.18
N GLY A 97 -13.79 -23.68 4.36
CA GLY A 97 -12.62 -24.45 4.77
C GLY A 97 -11.30 -23.98 4.16
N ARG A 98 -11.27 -22.84 3.49
CA ARG A 98 -10.05 -22.27 2.91
C ARG A 98 -9.32 -21.39 3.92
N ILE A 99 -8.00 -21.43 3.88
CA ILE A 99 -7.18 -20.58 4.72
C ILE A 99 -7.14 -19.18 4.11
N THR A 100 -7.48 -18.18 4.91
CA THR A 100 -7.52 -16.77 4.51
C THR A 100 -6.65 -15.96 5.45
N ALA A 101 -5.99 -14.95 4.91
CA ALA A 101 -5.16 -14.03 5.71
C ALA A 101 -5.95 -12.79 6.08
N ASN A 102 -5.86 -12.39 7.35
CA ASN A 102 -6.36 -11.09 7.81
C ASN A 102 -5.16 -10.18 8.04
N LYS A 103 -5.03 -9.15 7.19
CA LYS A 103 -3.92 -8.20 7.20
C LYS A 103 -4.27 -6.89 7.92
N GLY A 104 -5.49 -6.76 8.42
CA GLY A 104 -6.06 -5.48 8.88
C GLY A 104 -5.36 -4.80 10.04
N HIS A 105 -4.48 -5.50 10.76
CA HIS A 105 -3.73 -4.90 11.87
C HIS A 105 -2.28 -4.56 11.50
N ALA A 106 -1.76 -5.09 10.42
CA ALA A 106 -0.37 -4.87 10.03
C ALA A 106 -0.09 -3.43 9.62
N ASP A 107 -1.03 -2.81 8.91
CA ASP A 107 -0.89 -1.44 8.43
C ASP A 107 -1.09 -0.38 9.51
N SER A 108 -1.55 -0.76 10.69
CA SER A 108 -1.74 0.17 11.82
C SER A 108 -0.58 0.15 12.83
N ASP A 109 0.53 -0.50 12.48
CA ASP A 109 1.71 -0.52 13.36
C ASP A 109 2.21 0.91 13.60
N PRO A 110 2.47 1.29 14.88
CA PRO A 110 2.84 2.67 15.20
C PRO A 110 4.21 3.10 14.67
N ARG A 111 5.03 2.17 14.19
CA ARG A 111 6.32 2.51 13.59
C ARG A 111 6.20 3.14 12.21
N VAL A 112 5.00 3.12 11.61
CA VAL A 112 4.76 3.67 10.29
C VAL A 112 3.76 4.82 10.36
N THR A 113 4.14 5.95 9.75
CA THR A 113 3.24 7.08 9.51
C THR A 113 2.87 7.08 8.04
N TRP A 114 1.58 7.07 7.74
CA TRP A 114 1.09 7.04 6.36
C TRP A 114 0.73 8.45 5.88
N LYS A 115 1.17 8.79 4.68
CA LYS A 115 0.81 10.04 4.01
C LYS A 115 0.34 9.74 2.60
N TYR A 116 -0.58 10.57 2.10
CA TYR A 116 -1.16 10.41 0.77
C TYR A 116 -0.95 11.67 -0.04
N SER A 117 -0.67 11.49 -1.33
CA SER A 117 -0.47 12.57 -2.27
C SER A 117 -0.98 12.16 -3.64
N GLN A 118 -1.12 13.12 -4.54
CA GLN A 118 -1.45 12.82 -5.92
C GLN A 118 -0.85 13.87 -6.83
N GLU A 119 -0.51 13.43 -8.03
CA GLU A 119 0.06 14.28 -9.08
C GLU A 119 -0.60 13.97 -10.40
N LYS A 120 -0.84 15.01 -11.21
CA LYS A 120 -1.28 14.80 -12.59
C LYS A 120 -0.12 14.25 -13.41
N SER A 121 -0.38 13.18 -14.13
CA SER A 121 0.63 12.53 -14.97
C SER A 121 -0.06 11.88 -16.15
N LYS A 122 0.58 11.95 -17.31
CA LYS A 122 0.12 11.21 -18.49
C LYS A 122 0.32 9.72 -18.32
N LYS A 123 1.29 9.34 -17.52
CA LYS A 123 1.60 7.95 -17.21
C LYS A 123 0.94 7.56 -15.89
N VAL A 124 -0.05 6.68 -15.97
CA VAL A 124 -0.79 6.24 -14.79
C VAL A 124 0.08 5.28 -13.96
N GLY A 125 0.05 5.48 -12.65
CA GLY A 125 0.81 4.63 -11.74
C GLY A 125 0.73 5.12 -10.32
N ILE A 126 1.64 4.60 -9.50
CA ILE A 126 1.81 5.04 -8.12
C ILE A 126 3.29 5.24 -7.82
N ARG A 127 3.56 6.08 -6.84
CA ARG A 127 4.88 6.22 -6.24
C ARG A 127 4.76 5.88 -4.76
N VAL A 128 5.65 5.05 -4.27
CA VAL A 128 5.73 4.67 -2.85
C VAL A 128 7.08 5.15 -2.34
N GLU A 129 7.06 5.99 -1.31
CA GLU A 129 8.27 6.56 -0.73
C GLU A 129 8.37 6.14 0.73
N PHE A 130 9.53 5.57 1.10
CA PHE A 130 9.85 5.21 2.48
C PHE A 130 10.94 6.14 2.96
N GLU A 131 10.69 6.85 4.04
CA GLU A 131 11.66 7.79 4.59
C GLU A 131 11.80 7.59 6.10
N ALA A 132 13.03 7.44 6.58
CA ALA A 132 13.30 7.27 8.00
C ALA A 132 12.84 8.50 8.77
N GLU A 133 12.18 8.31 9.89
CA GLU A 133 11.79 9.40 10.78
C GLU A 133 12.99 9.87 11.61
N ASP A 134 13.02 11.17 11.91
CA ASP A 134 14.12 11.76 12.68
C ASP A 134 14.27 11.12 14.05
N SER A 135 13.18 10.68 14.66
CA SER A 135 13.20 9.99 15.92
C SER A 135 14.00 8.68 15.90
N ALA A 136 14.14 8.04 14.73
CA ALA A 136 14.94 6.84 14.59
C ALA A 136 16.43 7.09 14.74
N VAL A 137 16.86 8.30 14.43
CA VAL A 137 18.28 8.69 14.47
C VAL A 137 18.78 8.90 15.90
N ASN A 138 17.87 9.20 16.82
CA ASN A 138 18.20 9.55 18.20
C ASN A 138 18.23 8.36 19.14
N LEU A 139 18.07 7.19 18.59
CA LEU A 139 18.15 5.95 19.36
C LEU A 139 19.54 5.35 19.26
#